data_e1ab716561a683b7a73019122c19ee1d
#
_entry.id   e1ab716561a683b7a73019122c19ee1d
#
_cell.length_a   1.000
_cell.length_b   1.000
_cell.length_c   1.000
_cell.angle_alpha   90.00
_cell.angle_beta   90.00
_cell.angle_gamma   90.00
#
_symmetry.space_group_name_H-M   'P 1'
#
loop_
_entity.id
_entity.type
_entity.pdbx_description
1 polymer ?
#
loop_
_entity_poly.entity_id
_entity_poly.type
_entity_poly.pdbx_seq_one_letter_code
_entity_poly.pdbx_strand_id
1 'polypeptide(L)'
;PEVVCDGGNVASDGTNFIQGMDELSKLTLSKDINRRLFDTIWATSAATAQCSYIAAELMAAYPSMRPETLRALIVHSARWTTQMINQFGVPDTKSQGRKKLLRTCGYGVPNLEIAKDTLNNRVNMIVEGELQPYEKKQGSSPKMKEMHLHTLPWPESVLQTLENKMVKVRVTLSYFIEPCPGQKGWKNKYRYSSCGLRFDMKRPNETLEQFQQRINNLMRDDDYQNTSTTENN
;
A
#
# COMPACT_ATOMS: atom_id res chain seq x y z
N PRO A 1 9.09 -0.63 2.86
CA PRO A 1 8.61 -0.82 1.49
C PRO A 1 7.08 -0.94 1.45
N GLU A 2 6.45 -0.67 0.30
CA GLU A 2 5.01 -0.92 0.11
C GLU A 2 4.78 -2.36 -0.35
N VAL A 3 5.61 -2.83 -1.26
CA VAL A 3 5.64 -4.20 -1.75
C VAL A 3 7.08 -4.68 -1.85
N VAL A 4 7.26 -5.97 -2.01
CA VAL A 4 8.57 -6.59 -2.25
C VAL A 4 8.49 -7.52 -3.44
N CYS A 5 9.55 -7.53 -4.25
CA CYS A 5 9.74 -8.46 -5.35
C CYS A 5 11.05 -9.20 -5.15
N ASP A 6 11.21 -10.30 -5.86
CA ASP A 6 12.41 -11.10 -5.78
C ASP A 6 13.59 -10.40 -6.48
N GLY A 7 14.60 -10.05 -5.73
CA GLY A 7 15.83 -9.42 -6.22
C GLY A 7 17.04 -10.36 -6.24
N GLY A 8 16.82 -11.65 -6.09
CA GLY A 8 17.87 -12.63 -5.83
C GLY A 8 18.14 -12.80 -4.33
N ASN A 9 18.96 -13.79 -3.99
CA ASN A 9 19.26 -14.13 -2.61
C ASN A 9 20.74 -14.46 -2.44
N VAL A 10 21.15 -14.71 -1.20
CA VAL A 10 22.47 -15.17 -0.83
C VAL A 10 22.36 -16.54 -0.15
N ALA A 11 23.35 -17.38 -0.36
CA ALA A 11 23.49 -18.63 0.38
C ALA A 11 24.17 -18.39 1.73
N SER A 12 23.89 -19.25 2.71
CA SER A 12 24.60 -19.25 4.00
C SER A 12 24.85 -20.67 4.44
N ASP A 13 26.04 -20.91 4.94
CA ASP A 13 26.42 -22.16 5.64
C ASP A 13 26.16 -22.07 7.15
N GLY A 14 25.48 -21.01 7.61
CA GLY A 14 25.25 -20.69 9.02
C GLY A 14 26.31 -19.77 9.64
N THR A 15 27.49 -19.64 9.02
CA THR A 15 28.57 -18.78 9.47
C THR A 15 28.93 -17.69 8.46
N ASN A 16 29.00 -18.07 7.19
CA ASN A 16 29.35 -17.18 6.08
C ASN A 16 28.17 -16.96 5.13
N PHE A 17 28.22 -15.84 4.41
CA PHE A 17 27.30 -15.54 3.32
C PHE A 17 28.05 -15.57 1.99
N ILE A 18 27.53 -16.35 1.04
CA ILE A 18 28.04 -16.46 -0.33
C ILE A 18 27.09 -15.69 -1.24
N GLN A 19 27.65 -14.72 -1.95
CA GLN A 19 26.92 -13.85 -2.86
C GLN A 19 27.19 -14.25 -4.32
N GLY A 20 26.25 -13.94 -5.21
CA GLY A 20 26.44 -14.09 -6.66
C GLY A 20 26.38 -15.54 -7.14
N MET A 21 25.70 -16.42 -6.43
CA MET A 21 25.36 -17.75 -6.93
C MET A 21 24.31 -17.64 -8.04
N ASP A 22 24.55 -18.24 -9.18
CA ASP A 22 23.66 -18.16 -10.36
C ASP A 22 22.26 -18.68 -10.04
N GLU A 23 22.16 -19.75 -9.26
CA GLU A 23 20.90 -20.38 -8.85
C GLU A 23 20.03 -19.49 -7.95
N LEU A 24 20.65 -18.55 -7.25
CA LEU A 24 20.00 -17.61 -6.34
C LEU A 24 19.89 -16.20 -6.94
N SER A 25 20.29 -16.02 -8.19
CA SER A 25 20.30 -14.75 -8.90
C SER A 25 19.21 -14.67 -9.96
N LYS A 26 18.93 -13.49 -10.42
CA LYS A 26 18.00 -13.25 -11.54
C LYS A 26 18.74 -13.23 -12.85
N LEU A 27 18.19 -13.89 -13.87
CA LEU A 27 18.70 -13.82 -15.23
C LEU A 27 18.45 -12.43 -15.82
N THR A 28 19.47 -11.87 -16.45
CA THR A 28 19.42 -10.59 -17.15
C THR A 28 20.26 -10.65 -18.43
N LEU A 29 20.22 -9.58 -19.23
CA LEU A 29 21.08 -9.45 -20.39
C LEU A 29 22.49 -9.05 -19.98
N SER A 30 23.47 -9.62 -20.65
CA SER A 30 24.87 -9.25 -20.44
C SER A 30 25.17 -7.87 -21.04
N LYS A 31 26.02 -7.12 -20.35
CA LYS A 31 26.59 -5.88 -20.89
C LYS A 31 27.56 -6.12 -22.05
N ASP A 32 28.14 -7.30 -22.12
CA ASP A 32 29.09 -7.72 -23.18
C ASP A 32 28.49 -8.87 -23.98
N ILE A 33 27.69 -8.50 -24.98
CA ILE A 33 26.99 -9.43 -25.86
C ILE A 33 27.92 -10.27 -26.74
N ASN A 34 29.18 -9.82 -26.99
CA ASN A 34 30.15 -10.58 -27.77
C ASN A 34 30.74 -11.74 -26.96
N ARG A 35 30.71 -11.65 -25.64
CA ARG A 35 31.22 -12.69 -24.75
C ARG A 35 30.12 -13.65 -24.31
N ARG A 36 28.95 -13.13 -23.93
CA ARG A 36 27.77 -13.90 -23.51
C ARG A 36 26.51 -13.07 -23.67
N LEU A 37 25.38 -13.71 -23.97
CA LEU A 37 24.09 -13.03 -24.13
C LEU A 37 23.42 -12.72 -22.79
N PHE A 38 23.58 -13.60 -21.82
CA PHE A 38 22.95 -13.52 -20.52
C PHE A 38 23.96 -13.38 -19.40
N ASP A 39 23.52 -12.78 -18.34
CA ASP A 39 24.25 -12.61 -17.08
C ASP A 39 23.29 -12.77 -15.91
N THR A 40 23.80 -12.78 -14.70
CA THR A 40 23.01 -12.86 -13.49
C THR A 40 23.15 -11.58 -12.66
N ILE A 41 22.08 -11.21 -11.97
CA ILE A 41 22.02 -10.06 -11.07
C ILE A 41 21.29 -10.44 -9.79
N TRP A 42 21.83 -10.03 -8.66
CA TRP A 42 21.17 -10.11 -7.36
C TRP A 42 21.24 -8.73 -6.70
N ALA A 43 20.12 -8.02 -6.72
CA ALA A 43 20.02 -6.68 -6.15
C ALA A 43 18.55 -6.24 -6.06
N THR A 44 18.30 -5.27 -5.22
CA THR A 44 16.98 -4.60 -5.16
C THR A 44 16.60 -3.91 -6.46
N SER A 45 17.57 -3.58 -7.33
CA SER A 45 17.34 -3.07 -8.67
C SER A 45 16.56 -4.08 -9.53
N ALA A 46 16.84 -5.39 -9.43
CA ALA A 46 16.09 -6.43 -10.12
C ALA A 46 14.64 -6.51 -9.61
N ALA A 47 14.44 -6.39 -8.30
CA ALA A 47 13.10 -6.30 -7.71
C ALA A 47 12.32 -5.07 -8.20
N THR A 48 12.99 -3.92 -8.32
CA THR A 48 12.39 -2.70 -8.86
C THR A 48 11.97 -2.88 -10.32
N ALA A 49 12.80 -3.51 -11.14
CA ALA A 49 12.48 -3.81 -12.53
C ALA A 49 11.23 -4.71 -12.68
N GLN A 50 11.08 -5.72 -11.82
CA GLN A 50 9.87 -6.56 -11.79
C GLN A 50 8.61 -5.76 -11.42
N CYS A 51 8.70 -4.90 -10.41
CA CYS A 51 7.58 -4.04 -10.05
C CYS A 51 7.22 -3.05 -11.18
N SER A 52 8.23 -2.51 -11.86
CA SER A 52 8.04 -1.65 -13.05
C SER A 52 7.39 -2.40 -14.21
N TYR A 53 7.74 -3.66 -14.42
CA TYR A 53 7.08 -4.52 -15.40
C TYR A 53 5.59 -4.69 -15.10
N ILE A 54 5.23 -5.00 -13.84
CA ILE A 54 3.82 -5.10 -13.43
C ILE A 54 3.09 -3.78 -13.69
N ALA A 55 3.70 -2.65 -13.36
CA ALA A 55 3.13 -1.33 -13.61
C ALA A 55 2.91 -1.08 -15.10
N ALA A 56 3.90 -1.39 -15.95
CA ALA A 56 3.81 -1.22 -17.41
C ALA A 56 2.71 -2.08 -18.02
N GLU A 57 2.57 -3.34 -17.61
CA GLU A 57 1.52 -4.24 -18.05
C GLU A 57 0.11 -3.74 -17.70
N LEU A 58 -0.06 -3.20 -16.49
CA LEU A 58 -1.33 -2.61 -16.06
C LEU A 58 -1.63 -1.33 -16.85
N MET A 59 -0.64 -0.46 -17.07
CA MET A 59 -0.80 0.75 -17.88
C MET A 59 -1.10 0.44 -19.35
N ALA A 60 -0.49 -0.59 -19.91
CA ALA A 60 -0.77 -1.02 -21.29
C ALA A 60 -2.21 -1.55 -21.43
N ALA A 61 -2.70 -2.27 -20.41
CA ALA A 61 -4.06 -2.77 -20.40
C ALA A 61 -5.11 -1.64 -20.17
N TYR A 62 -4.75 -0.61 -19.40
CA TYR A 62 -5.65 0.49 -18.98
C TYR A 62 -4.95 1.86 -19.07
N PRO A 63 -4.75 2.41 -20.27
CA PRO A 63 -3.95 3.63 -20.47
C PRO A 63 -4.49 4.89 -19.80
N SER A 64 -5.79 4.94 -19.52
CA SER A 64 -6.45 6.09 -18.86
C SER A 64 -6.44 6.05 -17.34
N MET A 65 -5.86 4.99 -16.75
CA MET A 65 -5.83 4.82 -15.28
C MET A 65 -4.95 5.88 -14.62
N ARG A 66 -5.41 6.44 -13.52
CA ARG A 66 -4.61 7.37 -12.70
C ARG A 66 -3.44 6.64 -12.03
N PRO A 67 -2.28 7.30 -11.85
CA PRO A 67 -1.12 6.71 -11.17
C PRO A 67 -1.44 6.19 -9.76
N GLU A 68 -2.34 6.85 -9.04
CA GLU A 68 -2.81 6.44 -7.72
C GLU A 68 -3.54 5.10 -7.78
N THR A 69 -4.37 4.89 -8.79
CA THR A 69 -5.11 3.64 -9.01
C THR A 69 -4.17 2.51 -9.41
N LEU A 70 -3.18 2.80 -10.28
CA LEU A 70 -2.14 1.85 -10.62
C LEU A 70 -1.40 1.35 -9.37
N ARG A 71 -0.95 2.28 -8.53
CA ARG A 71 -0.30 1.96 -7.25
C ARG A 71 -1.23 1.18 -6.32
N ALA A 72 -2.52 1.57 -6.26
CA ALA A 72 -3.51 0.85 -5.47
C ALA A 72 -3.64 -0.61 -5.90
N LEU A 73 -3.70 -0.90 -7.21
CA LEU A 73 -3.82 -2.26 -7.75
C LEU A 73 -2.59 -3.12 -7.46
N ILE A 74 -1.39 -2.56 -7.59
CA ILE A 74 -0.14 -3.25 -7.24
C ILE A 74 -0.18 -3.66 -5.76
N VAL A 75 -0.49 -2.73 -4.86
CA VAL A 75 -0.60 -2.99 -3.42
C VAL A 75 -1.77 -3.92 -3.09
N HIS A 76 -2.91 -3.74 -3.75
CA HIS A 76 -4.11 -4.55 -3.55
C HIS A 76 -3.90 -6.01 -3.93
N SER A 77 -3.13 -6.27 -4.99
CA SER A 77 -2.78 -7.63 -5.43
C SER A 77 -1.77 -8.33 -4.50
N ALA A 78 -1.00 -7.56 -3.74
CA ALA A 78 0.10 -8.09 -2.94
C ALA A 78 -0.36 -9.02 -1.82
N ARG A 79 0.43 -10.07 -1.57
CA ARG A 79 0.18 -11.07 -0.52
C ARG A 79 1.48 -11.41 0.20
N TRP A 80 1.39 -11.65 1.50
CA TRP A 80 2.49 -12.25 2.25
C TRP A 80 2.58 -13.72 1.92
N THR A 81 3.79 -14.19 1.66
CA THR A 81 4.08 -15.61 1.48
C THR A 81 4.09 -16.34 2.82
N THR A 82 3.95 -17.66 2.78
CA THR A 82 4.07 -18.49 3.98
C THR A 82 5.42 -18.31 4.67
N GLN A 83 6.49 -18.16 3.89
CA GLN A 83 7.84 -17.92 4.40
C GLN A 83 7.94 -16.59 5.17
N MET A 84 7.34 -15.52 4.64
CA MET A 84 7.30 -14.23 5.34
C MET A 84 6.54 -14.34 6.66
N ILE A 85 5.40 -15.03 6.66
CA ILE A 85 4.59 -15.23 7.87
C ILE A 85 5.37 -16.06 8.89
N ASN A 86 6.02 -17.13 8.47
CA ASN A 86 6.83 -17.99 9.35
C ASN A 86 8.02 -17.22 9.95
N GLN A 87 8.66 -16.34 9.18
CA GLN A 87 9.84 -15.59 9.61
C GLN A 87 9.48 -14.39 10.51
N PHE A 88 8.40 -13.68 10.23
CA PHE A 88 8.07 -12.40 10.88
C PHE A 88 6.86 -12.48 11.83
N GLY A 89 6.12 -13.58 11.81
CA GLY A 89 4.95 -13.86 12.65
C GLY A 89 3.62 -13.66 11.96
N VAL A 90 2.58 -14.19 12.58
CA VAL A 90 1.21 -14.18 12.03
C VAL A 90 0.68 -12.75 11.93
N PRO A 91 0.02 -12.38 10.81
CA PRO A 91 -0.49 -11.04 10.57
C PRO A 91 -1.80 -10.75 11.34
N ASP A 92 -1.83 -11.01 12.63
CA ASP A 92 -2.95 -10.61 13.49
C ASP A 92 -3.04 -9.08 13.64
N THR A 93 -4.26 -8.55 13.77
CA THR A 93 -4.53 -7.10 13.78
C THR A 93 -3.87 -6.32 14.91
N LYS A 94 -3.55 -6.99 16.02
CA LYS A 94 -2.93 -6.38 17.21
C LYS A 94 -1.50 -6.85 17.48
N SER A 95 -0.97 -7.78 16.67
CA SER A 95 0.30 -8.43 16.97
C SER A 95 1.52 -7.63 16.51
N GLN A 96 2.61 -7.83 17.21
CA GLN A 96 3.93 -7.35 16.79
C GLN A 96 4.35 -7.95 15.43
N GLY A 97 3.87 -9.15 15.09
CA GLY A 97 4.12 -9.83 13.82
C GLY A 97 3.64 -9.01 12.63
N ARG A 98 2.42 -8.43 12.68
CA ARG A 98 1.91 -7.56 11.61
C ARG A 98 2.78 -6.30 11.43
N LYS A 99 3.18 -5.66 12.52
CA LYS A 99 4.07 -4.48 12.44
C LYS A 99 5.41 -4.84 11.80
N LYS A 100 5.96 -6.01 12.14
CA LYS A 100 7.21 -6.53 11.61
C LYS A 100 7.08 -6.85 10.11
N LEU A 101 6.02 -7.54 9.71
CA LEU A 101 5.69 -7.82 8.30
C LEU A 101 5.58 -6.53 7.49
N LEU A 102 4.78 -5.56 7.95
CA LEU A 102 4.59 -4.29 7.24
C LEU A 102 5.89 -3.48 7.13
N ARG A 103 6.73 -3.46 8.16
CA ARG A 103 8.00 -2.73 8.13
C ARG A 103 9.05 -3.39 7.23
N THR A 104 9.02 -4.71 7.11
CA THR A 104 10.03 -5.48 6.36
C THR A 104 9.56 -5.80 4.94
N CYS A 105 8.33 -6.28 4.79
CA CYS A 105 7.78 -6.81 3.54
C CYS A 105 6.66 -5.93 2.96
N GLY A 106 6.31 -4.81 3.59
CA GLY A 106 5.16 -4.03 3.17
C GLY A 106 3.89 -4.88 3.15
N TYR A 107 3.13 -4.80 2.07
CA TYR A 107 1.93 -5.61 1.87
C TYR A 107 2.20 -6.98 1.23
N GLY A 108 3.48 -7.31 0.98
CA GLY A 108 3.93 -8.58 0.42
C GLY A 108 4.32 -8.50 -1.05
N VAL A 109 4.24 -9.65 -1.72
CA VAL A 109 4.59 -9.79 -3.15
C VAL A 109 3.39 -9.44 -4.01
N PRO A 110 3.49 -8.47 -4.93
CA PRO A 110 2.44 -8.14 -5.87
C PRO A 110 2.26 -9.26 -6.90
N ASN A 111 1.04 -9.38 -7.44
CA ASN A 111 0.70 -10.38 -8.43
C ASN A 111 -0.06 -9.74 -9.59
N LEU A 112 0.50 -9.83 -10.79
CA LEU A 112 -0.05 -9.21 -11.99
C LEU A 112 -1.42 -9.78 -12.36
N GLU A 113 -1.59 -11.10 -12.29
CA GLU A 113 -2.85 -11.77 -12.64
C GLU A 113 -3.97 -11.34 -11.68
N ILE A 114 -3.67 -11.31 -10.37
CA ILE A 114 -4.66 -10.83 -9.38
C ILE A 114 -5.01 -9.36 -9.63
N ALA A 115 -4.05 -8.53 -10.03
CA ALA A 115 -4.29 -7.12 -10.32
C ALA A 115 -5.18 -6.96 -11.57
N LYS A 116 -4.92 -7.71 -12.64
CA LYS A 116 -5.74 -7.76 -13.86
C LYS A 116 -7.14 -8.32 -13.58
N ASP A 117 -7.24 -9.41 -12.84
CA ASP A 117 -8.52 -10.01 -12.44
C ASP A 117 -9.37 -9.05 -11.59
N THR A 118 -8.75 -8.27 -10.72
CA THR A 118 -9.46 -7.28 -9.91
C THR A 118 -10.20 -6.28 -10.79
N LEU A 119 -9.68 -5.94 -11.95
CA LEU A 119 -10.32 -5.01 -12.87
C LEU A 119 -11.45 -5.65 -13.69
N ASN A 120 -11.31 -6.92 -14.08
CA ASN A 120 -12.16 -7.54 -15.08
C ASN A 120 -13.19 -8.54 -14.52
N ASN A 121 -12.80 -9.32 -13.52
CA ASN A 121 -13.54 -10.56 -13.17
C ASN A 121 -14.00 -10.63 -11.71
N ARG A 122 -13.66 -9.65 -10.88
CA ARG A 122 -14.01 -9.66 -9.45
C ARG A 122 -15.06 -8.62 -9.13
N VAL A 123 -15.86 -8.89 -8.11
CA VAL A 123 -16.72 -7.87 -7.51
C VAL A 123 -15.80 -6.85 -6.84
N ASN A 124 -15.69 -5.69 -7.45
CA ASN A 124 -14.85 -4.60 -6.97
C ASN A 124 -15.54 -3.24 -7.14
N MET A 125 -15.00 -2.25 -6.47
CA MET A 125 -15.36 -0.85 -6.66
C MET A 125 -14.04 -0.05 -6.68
N ILE A 126 -13.81 0.66 -7.77
CA ILE A 126 -12.70 1.60 -7.90
C ILE A 126 -13.28 3.01 -7.85
N VAL A 127 -12.78 3.82 -6.95
CA VAL A 127 -13.16 5.22 -6.82
C VAL A 127 -11.94 6.08 -6.97
N GLU A 128 -12.00 7.00 -7.91
CA GLU A 128 -10.97 8.01 -8.13
C GLU A 128 -11.55 9.38 -7.82
N GLY A 129 -10.76 10.24 -7.21
CA GLY A 129 -11.20 11.58 -6.85
C GLY A 129 -10.06 12.45 -6.37
N GLU A 130 -10.38 13.69 -6.12
CA GLU A 130 -9.49 14.66 -5.49
C GLU A 130 -10.12 15.10 -4.18
N LEU A 131 -9.31 15.25 -3.16
CA LEU A 131 -9.75 15.62 -1.82
C LEU A 131 -8.88 16.74 -1.29
N GLN A 132 -9.52 17.83 -0.83
CA GLN A 132 -8.87 18.89 -0.10
C GLN A 132 -9.15 18.71 1.40
N PRO A 133 -8.28 18.01 2.15
CA PRO A 133 -8.59 17.60 3.52
C PRO A 133 -8.64 18.77 4.50
N TYR A 134 -7.86 19.82 4.28
CA TYR A 134 -7.76 20.98 5.18
C TYR A 134 -7.89 22.30 4.44
N GLU A 135 -8.45 23.29 5.12
CA GLU A 135 -8.37 24.70 4.73
C GLU A 135 -7.77 25.52 5.87
N LYS A 136 -7.01 26.56 5.51
CA LYS A 136 -6.50 27.55 6.45
C LYS A 136 -6.91 28.94 6.01
N LYS A 137 -7.77 29.60 6.80
CA LYS A 137 -8.08 31.01 6.62
C LYS A 137 -6.98 31.87 7.29
N GLN A 138 -6.73 33.04 6.73
CA GLN A 138 -5.71 33.95 7.27
C GLN A 138 -5.99 34.25 8.76
N GLY A 139 -5.00 34.07 9.63
CA GLY A 139 -5.13 34.31 11.07
C GLY A 139 -5.84 33.20 11.87
N SER A 140 -6.18 32.04 11.26
CA SER A 140 -6.79 30.92 11.95
C SER A 140 -5.97 29.64 11.87
N SER A 141 -6.23 28.70 12.80
CA SER A 141 -5.71 27.34 12.71
C SER A 141 -6.31 26.59 11.50
N PRO A 142 -5.58 25.65 10.89
CA PRO A 142 -6.13 24.78 9.86
C PRO A 142 -7.38 24.07 10.37
N LYS A 143 -8.42 23.99 9.54
CA LYS A 143 -9.66 23.26 9.84
C LYS A 143 -9.88 22.19 8.79
N MET A 144 -10.48 21.09 9.19
CA MET A 144 -10.93 20.07 8.25
C MET A 144 -11.96 20.63 7.28
N LYS A 145 -11.82 20.28 6.00
CA LYS A 145 -12.68 20.79 4.94
C LYS A 145 -13.52 19.69 4.31
N GLU A 146 -12.90 18.66 3.79
CA GLU A 146 -13.59 17.66 2.97
C GLU A 146 -13.40 16.25 3.54
N MET A 147 -14.48 15.46 3.42
CA MET A 147 -14.50 14.03 3.65
C MET A 147 -15.38 13.40 2.58
N HIS A 148 -14.88 12.38 1.89
CA HIS A 148 -15.65 11.65 0.90
C HIS A 148 -16.35 10.45 1.53
N LEU A 149 -17.65 10.35 1.30
CA LEU A 149 -18.48 9.21 1.69
C LEU A 149 -18.89 8.42 0.44
N HIS A 150 -18.55 7.15 0.43
CA HIS A 150 -18.84 6.25 -0.69
C HIS A 150 -19.79 5.14 -0.26
N THR A 151 -20.89 4.95 -1.02
CA THR A 151 -21.78 3.81 -0.84
C THR A 151 -21.21 2.61 -1.57
N LEU A 152 -20.97 1.51 -0.83
CA LEU A 152 -20.48 0.27 -1.41
C LEU A 152 -21.66 -0.48 -2.07
N PRO A 153 -21.55 -0.90 -3.33
CA PRO A 153 -22.57 -1.69 -4.03
C PRO A 153 -22.48 -3.16 -3.58
N TRP A 154 -23.02 -3.46 -2.40
CA TRP A 154 -23.02 -4.82 -1.88
C TRP A 154 -23.87 -5.74 -2.75
N PRO A 155 -23.35 -6.89 -3.20
CA PRO A 155 -24.11 -7.89 -3.92
C PRO A 155 -24.97 -8.71 -2.94
N GLU A 156 -26.02 -8.11 -2.38
CA GLU A 156 -26.82 -8.69 -1.30
C GLU A 156 -27.36 -10.07 -1.65
N SER A 157 -27.88 -10.26 -2.87
CA SER A 157 -28.41 -11.54 -3.32
C SER A 157 -27.35 -12.65 -3.32
N VAL A 158 -26.11 -12.32 -3.72
CA VAL A 158 -25.00 -13.27 -3.69
C VAL A 158 -24.56 -13.55 -2.26
N LEU A 159 -24.48 -12.52 -1.42
CA LEU A 159 -24.07 -12.68 -0.03
C LEU A 159 -25.06 -13.53 0.76
N GLN A 160 -26.36 -13.42 0.50
CA GLN A 160 -27.38 -14.26 1.12
C GLN A 160 -27.22 -15.74 0.77
N THR A 161 -26.76 -16.08 -0.44
CA THR A 161 -26.53 -17.47 -0.84
C THR A 161 -25.28 -18.10 -0.19
N LEU A 162 -24.40 -17.29 0.38
CA LEU A 162 -23.17 -17.76 1.02
C LEU A 162 -23.40 -18.25 2.46
N GLU A 163 -24.58 -17.98 3.02
CA GLU A 163 -24.96 -18.37 4.39
C GLU A 163 -23.87 -18.05 5.43
N ASN A 164 -23.29 -19.06 6.07
CA ASN A 164 -22.24 -18.93 7.10
C ASN A 164 -20.81 -18.93 6.55
N LYS A 165 -20.61 -18.81 5.23
CA LYS A 165 -19.26 -18.75 4.66
C LYS A 165 -18.61 -17.42 4.99
N MET A 166 -17.32 -17.49 5.33
CA MET A 166 -16.53 -16.28 5.60
C MET A 166 -16.33 -15.47 4.32
N VAL A 167 -16.78 -14.22 4.33
CA VAL A 167 -16.56 -13.25 3.26
C VAL A 167 -15.47 -12.29 3.68
N LYS A 168 -14.50 -12.06 2.79
CA LYS A 168 -13.38 -11.14 3.01
C LYS A 168 -13.53 -9.90 2.16
N VAL A 169 -13.59 -8.75 2.80
CA VAL A 169 -13.50 -7.45 2.15
C VAL A 169 -12.06 -6.94 2.24
N ARG A 170 -11.53 -6.47 1.12
CA ARG A 170 -10.22 -5.81 1.10
C ARG A 170 -10.40 -4.39 0.58
N VAL A 171 -9.96 -3.42 1.34
CA VAL A 171 -9.92 -2.01 0.97
C VAL A 171 -8.48 -1.57 0.84
N THR A 172 -8.17 -0.83 -0.21
CA THR A 172 -6.85 -0.24 -0.43
C THR A 172 -7.03 1.23 -0.75
N LEU A 173 -6.42 2.09 0.04
CA LEU A 173 -6.36 3.53 -0.19
C LEU A 173 -4.98 3.87 -0.74
N SER A 174 -4.94 4.52 -1.89
CA SER A 174 -3.72 5.08 -2.49
C SER A 174 -3.95 6.56 -2.79
N TYR A 175 -2.98 7.38 -2.48
CA TYR A 175 -3.05 8.82 -2.73
C TYR A 175 -1.65 9.40 -2.90
N PHE A 176 -1.56 10.43 -3.71
CA PHE A 176 -0.40 11.31 -3.76
C PHE A 176 -0.77 12.63 -3.09
N ILE A 177 0.16 13.16 -2.31
CA ILE A 177 -0.03 14.38 -1.55
C ILE A 177 1.29 15.13 -1.50
N GLU A 178 1.19 16.45 -1.37
CA GLU A 178 2.39 17.27 -1.28
C GLU A 178 3.24 16.84 -0.07
N PRO A 179 4.56 16.90 -0.23
CA PRO A 179 5.47 16.71 0.89
C PRO A 179 5.31 17.84 1.90
N CYS A 180 5.44 17.50 3.18
CA CYS A 180 5.40 18.49 4.26
C CYS A 180 6.54 19.52 4.08
N PRO A 181 6.25 20.82 3.99
CA PRO A 181 7.27 21.87 3.85
C PRO A 181 8.06 22.14 5.13
N GLY A 182 7.82 21.37 6.18
CA GLY A 182 8.38 21.57 7.51
C GLY A 182 9.91 21.68 7.55
N GLN A 183 10.41 22.50 8.46
CA GLN A 183 11.81 22.88 8.62
C GLN A 183 12.67 21.83 9.34
N LYS A 184 12.53 20.55 9.03
CA LYS A 184 13.37 19.50 9.63
C LYS A 184 14.74 19.37 8.96
N GLY A 185 15.40 20.51 8.72
CA GLY A 185 16.71 20.58 8.09
C GLY A 185 16.71 20.21 6.60
N TRP A 186 17.77 20.56 5.90
CA TRP A 186 17.92 20.35 4.46
C TRP A 186 17.71 18.89 4.01
N LYS A 187 18.25 17.90 4.74
CA LYS A 187 18.18 16.48 4.37
C LYS A 187 16.78 15.85 4.53
N ASN A 188 15.92 16.45 5.36
CA ASN A 188 14.60 15.90 5.69
C ASN A 188 13.45 16.75 5.12
N LYS A 189 13.78 17.85 4.46
CA LYS A 189 12.80 18.68 3.77
C LYS A 189 12.11 17.85 2.69
N TYR A 190 10.78 17.89 2.66
CA TYR A 190 9.95 17.11 1.71
C TYR A 190 9.99 15.59 1.87
N ARG A 191 10.55 15.07 2.93
CA ARG A 191 10.62 13.61 3.17
C ARG A 191 9.27 13.01 3.59
N TYR A 192 8.45 13.77 4.29
CA TYR A 192 7.18 13.32 4.84
C TYR A 192 6.02 13.97 4.11
N SER A 193 4.90 13.25 3.99
CA SER A 193 3.66 13.81 3.48
C SER A 193 3.13 14.92 4.39
N SER A 194 2.43 15.91 3.79
CA SER A 194 1.84 17.04 4.53
C SER A 194 0.74 16.61 5.49
N CYS A 195 -0.04 15.60 5.11
CA CYS A 195 -1.03 14.95 5.97
C CYS A 195 -1.19 13.47 5.62
N GLY A 196 -1.92 12.72 6.44
CA GLY A 196 -2.27 11.33 6.19
C GLY A 196 -3.75 11.19 5.93
N LEU A 197 -4.14 10.55 4.82
CA LEU A 197 -5.51 10.15 4.58
C LEU A 197 -5.79 8.80 5.24
N ARG A 198 -6.99 8.64 5.77
CA ARG A 198 -7.50 7.41 6.37
C ARG A 198 -8.85 7.09 5.80
N PHE A 199 -9.27 5.84 5.90
CA PHE A 199 -10.64 5.42 5.63
C PHE A 199 -11.20 4.65 6.81
N ASP A 200 -12.52 4.67 6.93
CA ASP A 200 -13.25 3.85 7.88
C ASP A 200 -14.51 3.29 7.19
N MET A 201 -15.08 2.26 7.76
CA MET A 201 -16.28 1.61 7.26
C MET A 201 -17.40 1.67 8.29
N LYS A 202 -18.62 1.88 7.80
CA LYS A 202 -19.82 1.80 8.64
C LYS A 202 -19.96 0.41 9.25
N ARG A 203 -20.19 0.32 10.55
CA ARG A 203 -20.42 -0.94 11.25
C ARG A 203 -21.81 -1.51 10.90
N PRO A 204 -22.02 -2.82 10.97
CA PRO A 204 -23.31 -3.44 10.61
C PRO A 204 -24.53 -2.83 11.32
N ASN A 205 -24.40 -2.56 12.61
CA ASN A 205 -25.50 -2.05 13.45
C ASN A 205 -25.48 -0.53 13.63
N GLU A 206 -24.75 0.20 12.82
CA GLU A 206 -24.59 1.64 12.89
C GLU A 206 -25.45 2.30 11.82
N THR A 207 -26.22 3.35 12.20
CA THR A 207 -26.90 4.18 11.20
C THR A 207 -25.89 5.07 10.47
N LEU A 208 -26.28 5.66 9.34
CA LEU A 208 -25.42 6.60 8.60
C LEU A 208 -25.04 7.81 9.48
N GLU A 209 -26.00 8.34 10.23
CA GLU A 209 -25.79 9.46 11.14
C GLU A 209 -24.82 9.13 12.27
N GLN A 210 -24.96 7.96 12.90
CA GLN A 210 -24.04 7.47 13.92
C GLN A 210 -22.63 7.28 13.36
N PHE A 211 -22.51 6.76 12.13
CA PHE A 211 -21.23 6.63 11.44
C PHE A 211 -20.58 7.99 11.23
N GLN A 212 -21.30 8.96 10.68
CA GLN A 212 -20.80 10.31 10.47
C GLN A 212 -20.38 11.00 11.78
N GLN A 213 -21.18 10.87 12.84
CA GLN A 213 -20.83 11.40 14.16
C GLN A 213 -19.57 10.76 14.72
N ARG A 214 -19.42 9.43 14.61
CA ARG A 214 -18.22 8.71 15.06
C ARG A 214 -16.98 9.19 14.34
N ILE A 215 -17.05 9.33 13.01
CA ILE A 215 -15.92 9.82 12.22
C ILE A 215 -15.56 11.25 12.58
N ASN A 216 -16.55 12.14 12.71
CA ASN A 216 -16.31 13.52 13.12
C ASN A 216 -15.67 13.64 14.52
N ASN A 217 -16.06 12.79 15.45
CA ASN A 217 -15.46 12.77 16.79
C ASN A 217 -14.01 12.27 16.76
N LEU A 218 -13.74 11.17 16.05
CA LEU A 218 -12.38 10.65 15.89
C LEU A 218 -11.42 11.68 15.27
N MET A 219 -11.92 12.48 14.34
CA MET A 219 -11.11 13.51 13.68
C MET A 219 -10.83 14.71 14.61
N ARG A 220 -11.77 15.06 15.48
CA ARG A 220 -11.55 16.12 16.49
C ARG A 220 -10.54 15.69 17.55
N ASP A 221 -10.56 14.43 17.95
CA ASP A 221 -9.62 13.87 18.92
C ASP A 221 -8.20 13.80 18.34
N ASP A 222 -8.04 13.44 17.06
CA ASP A 222 -6.74 13.46 16.35
C ASP A 222 -6.20 14.89 16.24
N ASP A 223 -7.03 15.89 15.93
CA ASP A 223 -6.62 17.30 15.88
C ASP A 223 -6.16 17.80 17.24
N TYR A 224 -6.83 17.40 18.33
CA TYR A 224 -6.46 17.77 19.69
C TYR A 224 -5.11 17.17 20.12
N GLN A 225 -4.86 15.90 19.79
CA GLN A 225 -3.58 15.25 20.09
C GLN A 225 -2.40 15.82 19.28
N ASN A 226 -2.62 16.21 18.04
CA ASN A 226 -1.60 16.84 17.20
C ASN A 226 -1.25 18.26 17.67
N THR A 227 -2.20 19.00 18.22
CA THR A 227 -1.98 20.35 18.76
C THR A 227 -1.20 20.32 20.07
N SER A 228 -1.47 19.35 20.94
CA SER A 228 -0.78 19.17 22.24
C SER A 228 0.67 18.70 22.10
N THR A 229 1.03 18.06 20.98
CA THR A 229 2.42 17.62 20.72
C THR A 229 3.30 18.75 20.13
N THR A 230 2.70 19.82 19.61
CA THR A 230 3.42 20.95 19.04
C THR A 230 3.77 22.03 20.05
N GLU A 231 3.12 22.05 21.23
CA GLU A 231 3.39 23.02 22.29
C GLU A 231 4.48 22.58 23.29
N ASN A 232 4.97 21.33 23.18
CA ASN A 232 5.99 20.76 24.09
C ASN A 232 7.35 20.48 23.41
N ASN A 233 7.72 21.18 22.33
CA ASN A 233 9.06 21.11 21.72
C ASN A 233 9.61 22.49 21.41
#